data_db6026448a812cf6de9a4a556ebb4888
#
_entry.id   db6026448a812cf6de9a4a556ebb4888
#
_cell.length_a   1.000
_cell.length_b   1.000
_cell.length_c   1.000
_cell.angle_alpha   90.00
_cell.angle_beta   90.00
_cell.angle_gamma   90.00
#
_symmetry.space_group_name_H-M   'P 1'
#
loop_
_entity.id
_entity.type
_entity.pdbx_description
1 polymer ?
#
loop_
_entity_poly.entity_id
_entity_poly.type
_entity_poly.pdbx_seq_one_letter_code
_entity_poly.pdbx_strand_id
1 'polypeptide(L)'
;YKSLGGAIAAPELSTAYNSLVKAKAGMEKMGYSPTTTANNQNFATKVPELLNGAKGFYSCSHGNASVISSQKDMNNPDRIFSSSNVPSGSYKFVFLDACNTGSEKTWANAFGITDGTSSNKAFLGWYQSVGANMAYDYCVSFWNSVSSNKAVRQVALEVAESQAGEQPIRFWGNRSYNGYN
;
A
#
# COMPACT_ATOMS: atom_id res chain seq x y z
N TYR A 1 16.17 5.21 -15.59
CA TYR A 1 16.03 3.91 -14.91
C TYR A 1 14.85 3.91 -13.95
N LYS A 2 13.98 2.92 -14.06
CA LYS A 2 12.84 2.75 -13.15
C LYS A 2 13.10 1.60 -12.19
N SER A 3 12.85 1.82 -10.91
CA SER A 3 12.92 0.77 -9.90
C SER A 3 11.71 -0.18 -9.99
N LEU A 4 11.94 -1.43 -9.64
CA LEU A 4 10.86 -2.39 -9.57
C LEU A 4 9.83 -1.99 -8.51
N GLY A 5 8.58 -2.26 -8.83
CA GLY A 5 7.46 -2.17 -7.93
C GLY A 5 6.62 -3.43 -8.01
N GLY A 6 5.84 -3.68 -7.00
CA GLY A 6 4.86 -4.76 -6.98
C GLY A 6 3.49 -4.23 -6.58
N ALA A 7 2.44 -4.80 -7.14
CA ALA A 7 1.08 -4.47 -6.72
C ALA A 7 0.18 -5.70 -6.81
N ILE A 8 -0.66 -5.90 -5.81
CA ILE A 8 -1.54 -7.06 -5.70
C ILE A 8 -2.95 -6.65 -5.27
N ALA A 9 -3.94 -7.34 -5.84
CA ALA A 9 -5.34 -7.19 -5.48
C ALA A 9 -5.92 -8.50 -4.99
N ALA A 10 -6.67 -8.45 -3.89
CA ALA A 10 -7.42 -9.59 -3.39
C ALA A 10 -8.61 -9.92 -4.32
N PRO A 11 -8.71 -11.14 -4.87
CA PRO A 11 -9.77 -11.48 -5.81
C PRO A 11 -11.18 -11.43 -5.21
N GLU A 12 -11.29 -11.61 -3.91
CA GLU A 12 -12.57 -11.56 -3.18
C GLU A 12 -13.20 -10.16 -3.14
N LEU A 13 -12.36 -9.11 -3.21
CA LEU A 13 -12.84 -7.72 -3.15
C LEU A 13 -13.21 -7.21 -4.53
N SER A 14 -14.49 -6.87 -4.74
CA SER A 14 -15.00 -6.42 -6.03
C SER A 14 -14.33 -5.15 -6.56
N THR A 15 -13.85 -4.27 -5.69
CA THR A 15 -13.20 -3.00 -6.05
C THR A 15 -11.69 -3.13 -6.21
N ALA A 16 -11.09 -4.24 -5.77
CA ALA A 16 -9.63 -4.35 -5.65
C ALA A 16 -8.92 -4.33 -7.01
N TYR A 17 -9.51 -4.95 -8.03
CA TYR A 17 -8.93 -4.91 -9.38
C TYR A 17 -8.84 -3.48 -9.92
N ASN A 18 -9.91 -2.70 -9.78
CA ASN A 18 -9.92 -1.30 -10.25
C ASN A 18 -8.94 -0.43 -9.44
N SER A 19 -8.82 -0.67 -8.14
CA SER A 19 -7.80 -0.02 -7.31
C SER A 19 -6.39 -0.36 -7.78
N LEU A 20 -6.14 -1.62 -8.14
CA LEU A 20 -4.87 -2.08 -8.68
C LEU A 20 -4.51 -1.36 -9.99
N VAL A 21 -5.47 -1.19 -10.89
CA VAL A 21 -5.27 -0.47 -12.17
C VAL A 21 -4.85 0.98 -11.90
N LYS A 22 -5.51 1.65 -10.96
CA LYS A 22 -5.16 3.02 -10.56
C LYS A 22 -3.78 3.09 -9.90
N ALA A 23 -3.48 2.14 -9.04
CA ALA A 23 -2.19 2.05 -8.37
C ALA A 23 -1.04 1.85 -9.37
N LYS A 24 -1.23 0.97 -10.34
CA LYS A 24 -0.24 0.75 -11.41
C LYS A 24 0.08 2.06 -12.12
N ALA A 25 -0.93 2.78 -12.58
CA ALA A 25 -0.74 4.06 -13.29
C ALA A 25 -0.06 5.10 -12.39
N GLY A 26 -0.46 5.20 -11.12
CA GLY A 26 0.15 6.10 -10.14
C GLY A 26 1.62 5.76 -9.86
N MET A 27 1.92 4.49 -9.65
CA MET A 27 3.30 4.03 -9.42
C MET A 27 4.20 4.28 -10.63
N GLU A 28 3.70 4.08 -11.84
CA GLU A 28 4.44 4.41 -13.08
C GLU A 28 4.76 5.90 -13.13
N LYS A 29 3.81 6.75 -12.76
CA LYS A 29 3.98 8.20 -12.66
C LYS A 29 5.04 8.58 -11.61
N MET A 30 5.15 7.78 -10.53
CA MET A 30 6.16 7.94 -9.48
C MET A 30 7.55 7.36 -9.85
N GLY A 31 7.72 6.86 -11.05
CA GLY A 31 9.00 6.34 -11.53
C GLY A 31 9.26 4.87 -11.22
N TYR A 32 8.24 4.11 -10.87
CA TYR A 32 8.34 2.65 -10.69
C TYR A 32 7.94 1.90 -11.95
N SER A 33 8.40 0.66 -12.05
CA SER A 33 7.95 -0.32 -13.06
C SER A 33 7.23 -1.44 -12.32
N PRO A 34 5.92 -1.32 -12.07
CA PRO A 34 5.21 -2.28 -11.24
C PRO A 34 4.83 -3.55 -11.98
N THR A 35 5.07 -4.70 -11.34
CA THR A 35 4.47 -5.98 -11.69
C THR A 35 3.16 -6.10 -10.92
N THR A 36 2.07 -6.38 -11.60
CA THR A 36 0.75 -6.47 -11.00
C THR A 36 0.25 -7.90 -10.98
N THR A 37 -0.47 -8.26 -9.92
CA THR A 37 -1.13 -9.55 -9.77
C THR A 37 -2.56 -9.33 -9.27
N ALA A 38 -3.52 -9.80 -10.06
CA ALA A 38 -4.92 -9.93 -9.68
C ALA A 38 -5.32 -11.41 -9.82
N ASN A 39 -6.45 -11.79 -9.29
CA ASN A 39 -6.99 -13.15 -9.42
C ASN A 39 -6.11 -14.28 -8.84
N ASN A 40 -5.15 -13.94 -7.99
CA ASN A 40 -4.33 -14.92 -7.29
C ASN A 40 -4.61 -14.87 -5.79
N GLN A 41 -5.10 -15.98 -5.27
CA GLN A 41 -5.44 -16.10 -3.86
C GLN A 41 -4.25 -16.47 -2.98
N ASN A 42 -3.14 -16.94 -3.56
CA ASN A 42 -1.98 -17.41 -2.80
C ASN A 42 -1.04 -16.25 -2.43
N PHE A 43 -1.45 -15.47 -1.44
CA PHE A 43 -0.67 -14.33 -0.95
C PHE A 43 0.65 -14.77 -0.30
N ALA A 44 0.67 -15.94 0.34
CA ALA A 44 1.87 -16.45 1.00
C ALA A 44 3.05 -16.60 0.04
N THR A 45 2.78 -16.98 -1.23
CA THR A 45 3.79 -17.12 -2.27
C THR A 45 3.95 -15.84 -3.10
N LYS A 46 2.82 -15.23 -3.50
CA LYS A 46 2.84 -14.10 -4.45
C LYS A 46 3.39 -12.81 -3.88
N VAL A 47 3.08 -12.48 -2.63
CA VAL A 47 3.58 -11.24 -2.04
C VAL A 47 5.11 -11.23 -1.93
N PRO A 48 5.76 -12.29 -1.41
CA PRO A 48 7.22 -12.34 -1.43
C PRO A 48 7.84 -12.22 -2.83
N GLU A 49 7.23 -12.84 -3.85
CA GLU A 49 7.70 -12.71 -5.24
C GLU A 49 7.65 -11.26 -5.71
N LEU A 50 6.55 -10.55 -5.43
CA LEU A 50 6.40 -9.15 -5.80
C LEU A 50 7.33 -8.21 -5.03
N LEU A 51 7.69 -8.57 -3.79
CA LEU A 51 8.59 -7.79 -2.96
C LEU A 51 10.07 -7.99 -3.31
N ASN A 52 10.41 -9.07 -4.02
CA ASN A 52 11.78 -9.36 -4.37
C ASN A 52 12.38 -8.28 -5.29
N GLY A 53 13.31 -7.50 -4.77
CA GLY A 53 13.94 -6.39 -5.49
C GLY A 53 13.06 -5.16 -5.68
N ALA A 54 11.83 -5.16 -5.17
CA ALA A 54 10.92 -4.03 -5.28
C ALA A 54 11.31 -2.89 -4.33
N LYS A 55 11.16 -1.65 -4.79
CA LYS A 55 11.27 -0.46 -3.96
C LYS A 55 9.91 0.19 -3.68
N GLY A 56 8.90 -0.13 -4.48
CA GLY A 56 7.52 0.28 -4.26
C GLY A 56 6.59 -0.93 -4.15
N PHE A 57 5.59 -0.85 -3.27
CA PHE A 57 4.61 -1.91 -3.11
C PHE A 57 3.22 -1.36 -2.77
N TYR A 58 2.21 -1.91 -3.39
CA TYR A 58 0.81 -1.63 -3.12
C TYR A 58 0.02 -2.93 -2.96
N SER A 59 -0.86 -2.98 -1.97
CA SER A 59 -1.81 -4.09 -1.80
C SER A 59 -3.20 -3.55 -1.54
N CYS A 60 -4.19 -3.98 -2.32
CA CYS A 60 -5.60 -3.80 -2.00
C CYS A 60 -6.19 -5.14 -1.58
N SER A 61 -6.40 -5.32 -0.29
CA SER A 61 -6.71 -6.63 0.30
C SER A 61 -7.46 -6.50 1.62
N HIS A 62 -7.86 -7.62 2.20
CA HIS A 62 -8.20 -7.67 3.63
C HIS A 62 -6.93 -7.53 4.47
N GLY A 63 -7.05 -7.08 5.71
CA GLY A 63 -5.89 -6.92 6.56
C GLY A 63 -6.19 -6.63 8.02
N ASN A 64 -5.13 -6.67 8.80
CA ASN A 64 -5.08 -6.23 10.19
C ASN A 64 -3.70 -5.65 10.49
N ALA A 65 -3.39 -5.42 11.76
CA ALA A 65 -2.12 -4.80 12.19
C ALA A 65 -0.87 -5.57 11.76
N SER A 66 -0.96 -6.85 11.43
CA SER A 66 0.20 -7.71 11.14
C SER A 66 0.04 -8.66 9.96
N VAL A 67 -1.14 -8.72 9.34
CA VAL A 67 -1.46 -9.66 8.26
C VAL A 67 -2.22 -8.95 7.16
N ILE A 68 -1.90 -9.25 5.89
CA ILE A 68 -2.76 -8.98 4.73
C ILE A 68 -3.24 -10.30 4.14
N SER A 69 -4.42 -10.30 3.54
CA SER A 69 -5.05 -11.54 3.07
C SER A 69 -5.85 -11.34 1.78
N SER A 70 -5.84 -12.38 0.95
CA SER A 70 -6.67 -12.45 -0.25
C SER A 70 -8.15 -12.70 0.06
N GLN A 71 -8.47 -13.08 1.28
CA GLN A 71 -9.84 -13.37 1.72
C GLN A 71 -10.10 -12.85 3.13
N LYS A 72 -11.38 -12.64 3.44
CA LYS A 72 -11.81 -12.14 4.76
C LYS A 72 -11.48 -13.11 5.89
N ASP A 73 -11.64 -14.41 5.64
CA ASP A 73 -11.22 -15.43 6.59
C ASP A 73 -9.70 -15.64 6.51
N MET A 74 -8.99 -15.23 7.55
CA MET A 74 -7.52 -15.28 7.61
C MET A 74 -6.99 -16.58 8.20
N ASN A 75 -7.78 -17.67 8.22
CA ASN A 75 -7.36 -18.95 8.79
C ASN A 75 -6.58 -19.84 7.82
N ASN A 76 -6.62 -19.56 6.51
CA ASN A 76 -5.89 -20.32 5.52
C ASN A 76 -4.48 -19.73 5.34
N PRO A 77 -3.41 -20.46 5.72
CA PRO A 77 -2.04 -19.93 5.68
C PRO A 77 -1.55 -19.60 4.27
N ASP A 78 -2.09 -20.23 3.23
CA ASP A 78 -1.70 -19.95 1.84
C ASP A 78 -2.22 -18.59 1.36
N ARG A 79 -3.24 -18.07 2.00
CA ARG A 79 -3.93 -16.84 1.59
C ARG A 79 -3.53 -15.60 2.37
N ILE A 80 -2.65 -15.76 3.35
CA ILE A 80 -2.17 -14.68 4.20
C ILE A 80 -0.69 -14.40 3.98
N PHE A 81 -0.31 -13.16 4.20
CA PHE A 81 1.08 -12.74 4.29
C PHE A 81 1.27 -11.90 5.54
N SER A 82 2.19 -12.31 6.39
CA SER A 82 2.46 -11.67 7.68
C SER A 82 3.58 -10.64 7.59
N SER A 83 3.51 -9.60 8.40
CA SER A 83 4.56 -8.57 8.50
C SER A 83 5.92 -9.16 8.87
N SER A 84 5.94 -10.24 9.67
CA SER A 84 7.18 -10.95 10.03
C SER A 84 7.89 -11.64 8.86
N ASN A 85 7.22 -11.79 7.73
CA ASN A 85 7.74 -12.43 6.52
C ASN A 85 8.18 -11.44 5.45
N VAL A 86 8.14 -10.14 5.71
CA VAL A 86 8.64 -9.13 4.78
C VAL A 86 10.14 -9.37 4.56
N PRO A 87 10.57 -9.66 3.31
CA PRO A 87 11.99 -9.87 3.06
C PRO A 87 12.78 -8.57 3.24
N SER A 88 14.03 -8.68 3.62
CA SER A 88 14.94 -7.53 3.66
C SER A 88 15.01 -6.88 2.28
N GLY A 89 14.94 -5.56 2.25
CA GLY A 89 14.92 -4.82 0.98
C GLY A 89 15.14 -3.32 1.21
N SER A 90 15.17 -2.59 0.10
CA SER A 90 15.34 -1.13 0.09
C SER A 90 14.02 -0.45 -0.28
N TYR A 91 12.98 -0.72 0.47
CA TYR A 91 11.64 -0.18 0.22
C TYR A 91 11.62 1.33 0.42
N LYS A 92 11.06 2.03 -0.57
CA LYS A 92 10.88 3.48 -0.55
C LYS A 92 9.43 3.89 -0.36
N PHE A 93 8.52 3.20 -1.01
CA PHE A 93 7.11 3.54 -0.97
C PHE A 93 6.27 2.28 -0.77
N VAL A 94 5.45 2.26 0.28
CA VAL A 94 4.53 1.15 0.57
C VAL A 94 3.16 1.71 0.92
N PHE A 95 2.14 1.24 0.23
CA PHE A 95 0.76 1.52 0.59
C PHE A 95 0.00 0.19 0.76
N LEU A 96 -0.34 -0.15 2.00
CA LEU A 96 -1.18 -1.29 2.32
C LEU A 96 -2.63 -0.81 2.47
N ASP A 97 -3.38 -0.91 1.38
CA ASP A 97 -4.79 -0.53 1.31
C ASP A 97 -5.65 -1.68 1.84
N ALA A 98 -5.57 -1.86 3.14
CA ALA A 98 -6.23 -2.93 3.89
C ALA A 98 -6.53 -2.46 5.31
N CYS A 99 -7.62 -2.95 5.89
CA CYS A 99 -8.08 -2.56 7.22
C CYS A 99 -6.98 -2.73 8.28
N ASN A 100 -6.84 -1.72 9.14
CA ASN A 100 -5.96 -1.75 10.32
C ASN A 100 -4.46 -1.92 10.04
N THR A 101 -4.00 -1.86 8.80
CA THR A 101 -2.55 -1.99 8.49
C THR A 101 -1.74 -0.80 9.01
N GLY A 102 -2.40 0.33 9.23
CA GLY A 102 -1.80 1.53 9.83
C GLY A 102 -2.19 1.74 11.29
N SER A 103 -2.85 0.78 11.97
CA SER A 103 -3.24 0.93 13.37
C SER A 103 -2.03 0.96 14.31
N GLU A 104 -0.97 0.25 13.95
CA GLU A 104 0.29 0.17 14.67
C GLU A 104 1.46 0.33 13.69
N LYS A 105 2.67 0.51 14.23
CA LYS A 105 3.89 0.64 13.43
C LYS A 105 4.43 -0.68 12.89
N THR A 106 3.80 -1.79 13.17
CA THR A 106 4.27 -3.15 12.84
C THR A 106 4.63 -3.30 11.36
N TRP A 107 3.71 -2.92 10.47
CA TRP A 107 3.97 -2.99 9.03
C TRP A 107 5.03 -2.01 8.57
N ALA A 108 4.97 -0.76 9.01
CA ALA A 108 5.99 0.24 8.65
C ALA A 108 7.39 -0.21 9.06
N ASN A 109 7.53 -0.72 10.29
CA ASN A 109 8.80 -1.27 10.79
C ASN A 109 9.27 -2.48 9.98
N ALA A 110 8.36 -3.37 9.57
CA ALA A 110 8.68 -4.53 8.74
C ALA A 110 9.31 -4.12 7.40
N PHE A 111 8.86 -3.01 6.82
CA PHE A 111 9.43 -2.43 5.59
C PHE A 111 10.63 -1.50 5.86
N GLY A 112 11.06 -1.36 7.10
CA GLY A 112 12.16 -0.46 7.46
C GLY A 112 11.83 1.02 7.33
N ILE A 113 10.55 1.39 7.48
CA ILE A 113 10.06 2.76 7.38
C ILE A 113 9.68 3.25 8.77
N THR A 114 10.34 4.31 9.23
CA THR A 114 10.09 4.92 10.54
C THR A 114 9.63 6.36 10.39
N ASP A 115 8.82 6.83 11.35
CA ASP A 115 8.32 8.19 11.32
C ASP A 115 9.44 9.22 11.49
N GLY A 116 9.34 10.33 10.75
CA GLY A 116 10.29 11.43 10.83
C GLY A 116 11.67 11.14 10.22
N THR A 117 11.84 10.02 9.50
CA THR A 117 13.10 9.74 8.81
C THR A 117 13.44 10.81 7.78
N SER A 118 14.72 11.12 7.63
CA SER A 118 15.22 11.96 6.53
C SER A 118 15.39 11.18 5.22
N SER A 119 15.35 9.86 5.25
CA SER A 119 15.43 9.01 4.06
C SER A 119 14.16 9.12 3.22
N ASN A 120 14.29 8.93 1.91
CA ASN A 120 13.17 8.92 0.99
C ASN A 120 12.34 7.64 1.14
N LYS A 121 11.48 7.63 2.15
CA LYS A 121 10.61 6.50 2.50
C LYS A 121 9.24 7.00 2.93
N ALA A 122 8.20 6.27 2.54
CA ALA A 122 6.82 6.56 2.91
C ALA A 122 6.01 5.27 3.04
N PHE A 123 5.26 5.16 4.12
CA PHE A 123 4.29 4.09 4.36
C PHE A 123 2.91 4.70 4.58
N LEU A 124 1.90 4.13 3.92
CA LEU A 124 0.49 4.43 4.12
C LEU A 124 -0.27 3.16 4.49
N GLY A 125 -1.18 3.27 5.44
CA GLY A 125 -2.09 2.21 5.84
C GLY A 125 -3.33 2.78 6.53
N TRP A 126 -4.39 1.99 6.61
CA TRP A 126 -5.62 2.41 7.30
C TRP A 126 -5.48 2.22 8.82
N TYR A 127 -5.83 3.25 9.55
CA TYR A 127 -5.78 3.20 11.02
C TYR A 127 -6.89 2.33 11.63
N GLN A 128 -8.01 2.25 10.93
CA GLN A 128 -9.19 1.49 11.35
C GLN A 128 -9.70 0.60 10.22
N SER A 129 -10.76 -0.13 10.47
CA SER A 129 -11.50 -0.82 9.43
C SER A 129 -12.11 0.21 8.48
N VAL A 130 -12.03 -0.09 7.19
CA VAL A 130 -12.55 0.76 6.12
C VAL A 130 -13.42 -0.08 5.19
N GLY A 131 -14.55 0.49 4.76
CA GLY A 131 -15.40 -0.16 3.76
C GLY A 131 -14.73 -0.14 2.38
N ALA A 132 -14.97 -1.18 1.58
CA ALA A 132 -14.32 -1.34 0.26
C ALA A 132 -14.60 -0.17 -0.68
N ASN A 133 -15.83 0.36 -0.71
CA ASN A 133 -16.18 1.50 -1.57
C ASN A 133 -15.49 2.78 -1.13
N MET A 134 -15.41 3.04 0.17
CA MET A 134 -14.73 4.21 0.71
C MET A 134 -13.22 4.14 0.43
N ALA A 135 -12.61 2.98 0.64
CA ALA A 135 -11.20 2.74 0.31
C ALA A 135 -10.92 2.94 -1.18
N TYR A 136 -11.83 2.48 -2.04
CA TYR A 136 -11.71 2.65 -3.48
C TYR A 136 -11.77 4.14 -3.87
N ASP A 137 -12.75 4.89 -3.37
CA ASP A 137 -12.86 6.32 -3.66
C ASP A 137 -11.61 7.09 -3.21
N TYR A 138 -11.09 6.75 -2.03
CA TYR A 138 -9.83 7.31 -1.54
C TYR A 138 -8.67 6.99 -2.50
N CYS A 139 -8.53 5.74 -2.90
CA CYS A 139 -7.44 5.29 -3.77
C CYS A 139 -7.48 5.95 -5.14
N VAL A 140 -8.66 6.09 -5.75
CA VAL A 140 -8.80 6.80 -7.04
C VAL A 140 -8.27 8.23 -6.92
N SER A 141 -8.70 8.96 -5.90
CA SER A 141 -8.26 10.34 -5.67
C SER A 141 -6.77 10.43 -5.35
N PHE A 142 -6.27 9.51 -4.52
CA PHE A 142 -4.85 9.46 -4.16
C PHE A 142 -3.96 9.23 -5.39
N TRP A 143 -4.22 8.18 -6.16
CA TRP A 143 -3.38 7.83 -7.30
C TRP A 143 -3.47 8.85 -8.44
N ASN A 144 -4.61 9.54 -8.58
CA ASN A 144 -4.75 10.65 -9.52
C ASN A 144 -3.96 11.90 -9.08
N SER A 145 -3.72 12.07 -7.80
CA SER A 145 -3.11 13.28 -7.22
C SER A 145 -1.61 13.19 -7.00
N VAL A 146 -1.01 12.00 -7.05
CA VAL A 146 0.43 11.85 -6.87
C VAL A 146 1.19 12.57 -7.98
N SER A 147 2.23 13.32 -7.60
CA SER A 147 3.05 14.09 -8.54
C SER A 147 4.43 14.37 -7.94
N SER A 148 5.38 14.76 -8.80
CA SER A 148 6.73 15.17 -8.36
C SER A 148 6.75 16.42 -7.48
N ASN A 149 5.66 17.19 -7.48
CA ASN A 149 5.57 18.48 -6.80
C ASN A 149 4.91 18.41 -5.43
N LYS A 150 4.41 17.23 -5.03
CA LYS A 150 3.72 17.05 -3.74
C LYS A 150 4.31 15.88 -2.96
N ALA A 151 4.51 16.09 -1.67
CA ALA A 151 4.89 14.99 -0.78
C ALA A 151 3.76 13.97 -0.66
N VAL A 152 4.10 12.69 -0.50
CA VAL A 152 3.12 11.60 -0.34
C VAL A 152 2.18 11.91 0.83
N ARG A 153 2.71 12.36 1.96
CA ARG A 153 1.91 12.73 3.13
C ARG A 153 0.93 13.86 2.81
N GLN A 154 1.37 14.87 2.08
CA GLN A 154 0.50 15.97 1.68
C GLN A 154 -0.67 15.48 0.82
N VAL A 155 -0.40 14.65 -0.19
CA VAL A 155 -1.45 14.06 -1.04
C VAL A 155 -2.43 13.23 -0.19
N ALA A 156 -1.91 12.38 0.68
CA ALA A 156 -2.73 11.52 1.54
C ALA A 156 -3.69 12.31 2.43
N LEU A 157 -3.21 13.42 3.02
CA LEU A 157 -4.03 14.28 3.89
C LEU A 157 -5.02 15.14 3.10
N GLU A 158 -4.62 15.71 1.98
CA GLU A 158 -5.52 16.48 1.11
C GLU A 158 -6.69 15.63 0.60
N VAL A 159 -6.43 14.38 0.22
CA VAL A 159 -7.49 13.46 -0.21
C VAL A 159 -8.41 13.12 0.96
N ALA A 160 -7.86 12.86 2.14
CA ALA A 160 -8.67 12.60 3.33
C ALA A 160 -9.60 13.77 3.68
N GLU A 161 -9.09 15.00 3.61
CA GLU A 161 -9.86 16.21 3.87
C GLU A 161 -10.94 16.48 2.82
N SER A 162 -10.69 16.09 1.56
CA SER A 162 -11.63 16.34 0.46
C SER A 162 -12.83 15.40 0.45
N GLN A 163 -12.78 14.30 1.18
CA GLN A 163 -13.85 13.31 1.22
C GLN A 163 -14.80 13.56 2.40
N ALA A 164 -16.07 13.23 2.20
CA ALA A 164 -17.09 13.37 3.25
C ALA A 164 -16.72 12.45 4.44
N GLY A 165 -16.43 13.06 5.56
CA GLY A 165 -15.93 12.36 6.74
C GLY A 165 -14.41 12.16 6.71
N GLU A 166 -13.82 12.17 7.88
CA GLU A 166 -12.39 12.01 8.05
C GLU A 166 -11.97 10.58 7.70
N GLN A 167 -11.05 10.43 6.76
CA GLN A 167 -10.53 9.12 6.37
C GLN A 167 -9.39 8.73 7.31
N PRO A 168 -9.47 7.58 7.96
CA PRO A 168 -8.48 7.18 8.95
C PRO A 168 -7.21 6.62 8.30
N ILE A 169 -6.59 7.39 7.40
CA ILE A 169 -5.30 7.03 6.80
C ILE A 169 -4.15 7.41 7.73
N ARG A 170 -3.17 6.57 7.82
CA ARG A 170 -1.98 6.78 8.64
C ARG A 170 -0.74 6.81 7.76
N PHE A 171 0.17 7.74 8.06
CA PHE A 171 1.45 7.91 7.38
C PHE A 171 2.61 7.73 8.36
N TRP A 172 3.63 6.99 7.94
CA TRP A 172 4.96 6.99 8.54
C TRP A 172 6.01 7.19 7.46
N GLY A 173 7.10 7.87 7.79
CA GLY A 173 8.22 8.11 6.89
C GLY A 173 8.65 9.56 6.82
N ASN A 174 9.28 9.91 5.71
CA ASN A 174 9.72 11.28 5.44
C ASN A 174 8.55 12.13 4.93
N ARG A 175 8.19 13.14 5.71
CA ARG A 175 7.04 14.01 5.41
C ARG A 175 7.20 14.86 4.15
N SER A 176 8.44 15.04 3.70
CA SER A 176 8.76 15.83 2.50
C SER A 176 8.98 14.96 1.25
N TYR A 177 9.01 13.64 1.40
CA TYR A 177 9.23 12.73 0.27
C TYR A 177 8.01 12.68 -0.65
N ASN A 178 8.24 12.93 -1.95
CA ASN A 178 7.19 12.94 -2.97
C ASN A 178 6.84 11.55 -3.55
N GLY A 179 7.42 10.49 -3.05
CA GLY A 179 7.18 9.14 -3.55
C GLY A 179 7.95 8.78 -4.82
N TYR A 180 8.63 9.72 -5.44
CA TYR A 180 9.39 9.44 -6.64
C TYR A 180 10.61 8.57 -6.36
N ASN A 181 10.82 7.68 -7.29
CA ASN A 181 11.98 6.78 -7.27
C ASN A 181 13.25 7.51 -7.67
#